data_272e498de5333edaaaf707ddbb450608
#
_entry.id   272e498de5333edaaaf707ddbb450608
#
_cell.length_a   1.000
_cell.length_b   1.000
_cell.length_c   1.000
_cell.angle_alpha   90.00
_cell.angle_beta   90.00
_cell.angle_gamma   90.00
#
_symmetry.space_group_name_H-M   'P 1'
#
loop_
_entity.id
_entity.type
_entity.pdbx_description
1 polymer ?
#
loop_
_entity_poly.entity_id
_entity_poly.type
_entity_poly.pdbx_seq_one_letter_code
_entity_poly.pdbx_strand_id
1 'polypeptide(L)'
;MDYISIKNLEVFSRHGVFEEGSNKLGQKFAIDAKLYIDTRAAGVTDDIEKSVDYGKVCHFINAFIKGHTYKLIETAAERLAEDILIEFPAISTVYLTVKKPWAPVGLPIEEVNVTIERGWHRVFLSLGSNMGDREAYIIKALNLLKANDRIMVVKESSIIETEPYGMVNQDKFLNSCIEIKTLLTASEILTFCKNLEAMAGRVKTEHWGPRPLDIDILFYDNDLVDLDDLTIPHMDIENRTFVLEPMCEIAPYYRHPVYLKTMVEMLKEVKNK
;
A
#
# COMPACT_ATOMS: atom_id res chain seq x y z
N MET A 1 -17.00 11.15 1.96
CA MET A 1 -16.45 10.58 0.71
C MET A 1 -17.59 9.87 -0.01
N ASP A 2 -17.69 10.03 -1.34
CA ASP A 2 -18.76 9.44 -2.13
C ASP A 2 -18.49 7.96 -2.39
N TYR A 3 -19.54 7.17 -2.64
CA TYR A 3 -19.40 5.76 -2.98
C TYR A 3 -20.57 5.24 -3.82
N ILE A 4 -20.31 4.23 -4.65
CA ILE A 4 -21.31 3.38 -5.29
C ILE A 4 -21.53 2.16 -4.40
N SER A 5 -22.78 1.78 -4.16
CA SER A 5 -23.12 0.62 -3.31
C SER A 5 -23.71 -0.51 -4.14
N ILE A 6 -23.07 -1.68 -4.04
CA ILE A 6 -23.61 -2.97 -4.51
C ILE A 6 -24.13 -3.70 -3.27
N LYS A 7 -25.36 -4.21 -3.34
CA LYS A 7 -25.98 -4.92 -2.22
C LYS A 7 -26.50 -6.27 -2.66
N ASN A 8 -26.21 -7.28 -1.84
CA ASN A 8 -26.73 -8.63 -1.98
C ASN A 8 -26.49 -9.25 -3.37
N LEU A 9 -25.26 -9.09 -3.91
CA LEU A 9 -24.86 -9.79 -5.12
C LEU A 9 -24.72 -11.29 -4.81
N GLU A 10 -25.67 -12.09 -5.27
CA GLU A 10 -25.69 -13.53 -4.99
C GLU A 10 -24.79 -14.31 -5.94
N VAL A 11 -23.94 -15.17 -5.37
CA VAL A 11 -23.03 -16.01 -6.11
C VAL A 11 -23.03 -17.43 -5.51
N PHE A 12 -23.03 -18.45 -6.35
CA PHE A 12 -22.88 -19.84 -5.92
C PHE A 12 -21.42 -20.26 -6.12
N SER A 13 -20.77 -20.74 -5.03
CA SER A 13 -19.37 -21.16 -5.04
C SER A 13 -19.06 -22.17 -3.94
N ARG A 14 -17.78 -22.53 -3.84
CA ARG A 14 -17.29 -23.61 -2.96
C ARG A 14 -16.18 -23.10 -2.05
N HIS A 15 -16.54 -22.28 -1.05
CA HIS A 15 -15.62 -21.82 -0.01
C HIS A 15 -16.00 -22.45 1.32
N GLY A 16 -15.02 -22.94 2.11
CA GLY A 16 -15.25 -23.49 3.44
C GLY A 16 -14.21 -24.53 3.85
N VAL A 17 -14.17 -24.85 5.14
CA VAL A 17 -13.22 -25.80 5.74
C VAL A 17 -13.74 -27.25 5.72
N PHE A 18 -15.06 -27.45 5.53
CA PHE A 18 -15.67 -28.79 5.45
C PHE A 18 -15.77 -29.24 3.98
N GLU A 19 -16.25 -30.50 3.79
CA GLU A 19 -16.44 -31.09 2.46
C GLU A 19 -17.46 -30.37 1.57
N GLU A 20 -18.20 -29.39 2.11
CA GLU A 20 -19.04 -28.46 1.33
C GLU A 20 -18.25 -27.78 0.19
N GLY A 21 -16.93 -27.59 0.37
CA GLY A 21 -16.02 -27.13 -0.68
C GLY A 21 -15.86 -28.14 -1.83
N SER A 22 -16.03 -29.45 -1.58
CA SER A 22 -16.01 -30.50 -2.58
C SER A 22 -17.38 -30.83 -3.16
N ASN A 23 -18.46 -30.32 -2.55
CA ASN A 23 -19.83 -30.56 -3.03
C ASN A 23 -20.02 -29.97 -4.41
N LYS A 24 -20.48 -30.77 -5.37
CA LYS A 24 -20.72 -30.34 -6.76
C LYS A 24 -21.74 -29.20 -6.87
N LEU A 25 -22.66 -29.08 -5.95
CA LEU A 25 -23.68 -28.02 -5.94
C LEU A 25 -23.15 -26.68 -5.40
N GLY A 26 -22.11 -26.69 -4.54
CA GLY A 26 -21.64 -25.49 -3.84
C GLY A 26 -22.66 -24.96 -2.83
N GLN A 27 -22.50 -23.71 -2.43
CA GLN A 27 -23.44 -22.99 -1.58
C GLN A 27 -23.58 -21.54 -2.00
N LYS A 28 -24.63 -20.89 -1.51
CA LYS A 28 -24.90 -19.45 -1.76
C LYS A 28 -23.97 -18.59 -0.90
N PHE A 29 -23.38 -17.61 -1.54
CA PHE A 29 -22.75 -16.45 -0.93
C PHE A 29 -23.48 -15.20 -1.37
N ALA A 30 -23.43 -14.14 -0.56
CA ALA A 30 -23.92 -12.82 -0.95
C ALA A 30 -22.85 -11.79 -0.63
N ILE A 31 -22.63 -10.87 -1.56
CA ILE A 31 -21.58 -9.87 -1.47
C ILE A 31 -22.20 -8.48 -1.42
N ASP A 32 -21.85 -7.69 -0.39
CA ASP A 32 -22.09 -6.26 -0.38
C ASP A 32 -20.74 -5.55 -0.61
N ALA A 33 -20.75 -4.49 -1.41
CA ALA A 33 -19.58 -3.66 -1.61
C ALA A 33 -19.96 -2.18 -1.64
N LYS A 34 -19.17 -1.34 -0.94
CA LYS A 34 -19.15 0.11 -1.15
C LYS A 34 -17.84 0.45 -1.82
N LEU A 35 -17.93 1.04 -2.99
CA LEU A 35 -16.81 1.43 -3.85
C LEU A 35 -16.61 2.94 -3.71
N TYR A 36 -15.64 3.38 -2.94
CA TYR A 36 -15.37 4.80 -2.71
C TYR A 36 -14.64 5.39 -3.92
N ILE A 37 -15.29 6.36 -4.55
CA ILE A 37 -14.82 7.07 -5.74
C ILE A 37 -15.20 8.55 -5.66
N ASP A 38 -14.53 9.39 -6.46
CA ASP A 38 -15.02 10.75 -6.73
C ASP A 38 -16.14 10.71 -7.78
N THR A 39 -17.39 10.90 -7.35
CA THR A 39 -18.55 10.87 -8.23
C THR A 39 -18.82 12.20 -8.92
N ARG A 40 -18.16 13.30 -8.48
CA ARG A 40 -18.50 14.66 -8.92
C ARG A 40 -18.28 14.87 -10.41
N ALA A 41 -17.14 14.42 -10.93
CA ALA A 41 -16.82 14.60 -12.34
C ALA A 41 -17.82 13.91 -13.26
N ALA A 42 -18.14 12.65 -12.94
CA ALA A 42 -19.16 11.89 -13.68
C ALA A 42 -20.55 12.51 -13.56
N GLY A 43 -20.97 12.91 -12.34
CA GLY A 43 -22.27 13.50 -12.07
C GLY A 43 -22.51 14.85 -12.75
N VAL A 44 -21.44 15.62 -13.02
CA VAL A 44 -21.55 16.90 -13.73
C VAL A 44 -21.58 16.73 -15.25
N THR A 45 -20.86 15.72 -15.77
CA THR A 45 -20.65 15.57 -17.22
C THR A 45 -21.49 14.45 -17.85
N ASP A 46 -22.14 13.62 -17.04
CA ASP A 46 -22.88 12.40 -17.49
C ASP A 46 -22.02 11.47 -18.33
N ASP A 47 -20.75 11.31 -17.93
CA ASP A 47 -19.72 10.57 -18.65
C ASP A 47 -19.26 9.38 -17.82
N ILE A 48 -19.52 8.15 -18.32
CA ILE A 48 -19.18 6.89 -17.65
C ILE A 48 -17.66 6.71 -17.50
N GLU A 49 -16.85 7.26 -18.40
CA GLU A 49 -15.39 7.16 -18.34
C GLU A 49 -14.79 7.90 -17.12
N LYS A 50 -15.60 8.76 -16.49
CA LYS A 50 -15.25 9.47 -15.24
C LYS A 50 -15.79 8.77 -13.99
N SER A 51 -16.34 7.58 -14.14
CA SER A 51 -16.92 6.79 -13.05
C SER A 51 -16.39 5.36 -13.07
N VAL A 52 -16.98 4.51 -12.26
CA VAL A 52 -16.77 3.06 -12.27
C VAL A 52 -18.01 2.38 -12.81
N ASP A 53 -17.85 1.57 -13.84
CA ASP A 53 -18.91 0.69 -14.32
C ASP A 53 -19.17 -0.41 -13.29
N TYR A 54 -20.17 -0.20 -12.43
CA TYR A 54 -20.54 -1.17 -11.40
C TYR A 54 -21.03 -2.50 -11.98
N GLY A 55 -21.48 -2.54 -13.24
CA GLY A 55 -21.81 -3.78 -13.94
C GLY A 55 -20.55 -4.63 -14.15
N LYS A 56 -19.45 -4.02 -14.62
CA LYS A 56 -18.15 -4.70 -14.73
C LYS A 56 -17.66 -5.19 -13.37
N VAL A 57 -17.80 -4.36 -12.31
CA VAL A 57 -17.44 -4.79 -10.95
C VAL A 57 -18.26 -5.98 -10.49
N CYS A 58 -19.58 -5.99 -10.70
CA CYS A 58 -20.44 -7.13 -10.35
C CYS A 58 -20.02 -8.41 -11.10
N HIS A 59 -19.72 -8.31 -12.39
CA HIS A 59 -19.23 -9.44 -13.17
C HIS A 59 -17.87 -9.93 -12.69
N PHE A 60 -16.96 -9.01 -12.33
CA PHE A 60 -15.66 -9.33 -11.76
C PHE A 60 -15.80 -10.08 -10.43
N ILE A 61 -16.59 -9.56 -9.48
CA ILE A 61 -16.89 -10.22 -8.20
C ILE A 61 -17.43 -11.63 -8.41
N ASN A 62 -18.41 -11.78 -9.32
CA ASN A 62 -19.01 -13.08 -9.61
C ASN A 62 -17.98 -14.06 -10.20
N ALA A 63 -17.12 -13.61 -11.12
CA ALA A 63 -16.08 -14.42 -11.73
C ALA A 63 -15.02 -14.82 -10.69
N PHE A 64 -14.57 -13.87 -9.84
CA PHE A 64 -13.61 -14.11 -8.79
C PHE A 64 -14.10 -15.18 -7.80
N ILE A 65 -15.30 -15.00 -7.23
CA ILE A 65 -15.88 -15.92 -6.23
C ILE A 65 -16.11 -17.32 -6.81
N LYS A 66 -16.46 -17.43 -8.10
CA LYS A 66 -16.61 -18.74 -8.79
C LYS A 66 -15.29 -19.38 -9.18
N GLY A 67 -14.32 -18.57 -9.54
CA GLY A 67 -13.02 -19.04 -10.07
C GLY A 67 -12.06 -19.55 -9.00
N HIS A 68 -12.30 -19.24 -7.74
CA HIS A 68 -11.41 -19.60 -6.64
C HIS A 68 -12.13 -20.47 -5.61
N THR A 69 -11.35 -21.20 -4.80
CA THR A 69 -11.85 -21.93 -3.64
C THR A 69 -10.93 -21.67 -2.45
N TYR A 70 -11.49 -21.03 -1.43
CA TYR A 70 -10.77 -20.70 -0.19
C TYR A 70 -11.38 -21.46 0.99
N LYS A 71 -10.55 -21.84 1.96
CA LYS A 71 -11.01 -22.46 3.20
C LYS A 71 -11.75 -21.45 4.09
N LEU A 72 -11.30 -20.21 4.09
CA LEU A 72 -11.81 -19.12 4.94
C LEU A 72 -12.49 -18.05 4.09
N ILE A 73 -13.62 -17.54 4.54
CA ILE A 73 -14.30 -16.42 3.90
C ILE A 73 -13.51 -15.12 4.09
N GLU A 74 -12.68 -15.03 5.14
CA GLU A 74 -11.74 -13.96 5.39
C GLU A 74 -10.72 -13.84 4.25
N THR A 75 -10.18 -14.99 3.80
CA THR A 75 -9.25 -15.03 2.66
C THR A 75 -9.93 -14.61 1.36
N ALA A 76 -11.18 -15.05 1.16
CA ALA A 76 -11.97 -14.65 0.00
C ALA A 76 -12.23 -13.14 -0.02
N ALA A 77 -12.57 -12.57 1.14
CA ALA A 77 -12.79 -11.13 1.29
C ALA A 77 -11.52 -10.32 1.02
N GLU A 78 -10.38 -10.71 1.62
CA GLU A 78 -9.10 -10.05 1.48
C GLU A 78 -8.64 -9.99 0.03
N ARG A 79 -8.60 -11.15 -0.64
CA ARG A 79 -8.16 -11.26 -2.03
C ARG A 79 -9.10 -10.53 -3.00
N LEU A 80 -10.41 -10.66 -2.77
CA LEU A 80 -11.38 -9.95 -3.61
C LEU A 80 -11.25 -8.43 -3.48
N ALA A 81 -11.04 -7.90 -2.28
CA ALA A 81 -10.86 -6.46 -2.07
C ALA A 81 -9.58 -5.94 -2.74
N GLU A 82 -8.45 -6.66 -2.59
CA GLU A 82 -7.20 -6.32 -3.28
C GLU A 82 -7.40 -6.31 -4.81
N ASP A 83 -7.95 -7.39 -5.36
CA ASP A 83 -8.13 -7.53 -6.81
C ASP A 83 -9.09 -6.48 -7.38
N ILE A 84 -10.16 -6.09 -6.65
CA ILE A 84 -11.04 -4.98 -7.05
C ILE A 84 -10.25 -3.67 -7.14
N LEU A 85 -9.39 -3.37 -6.16
CA LEU A 85 -8.60 -2.14 -6.13
C LEU A 85 -7.55 -2.09 -7.22
N ILE A 86 -6.98 -3.24 -7.61
CA ILE A 86 -6.01 -3.34 -8.71
C ILE A 86 -6.71 -3.21 -10.07
N GLU A 87 -7.82 -3.92 -10.28
CA GLU A 87 -8.54 -3.94 -11.57
C GLU A 87 -9.27 -2.62 -11.86
N PHE A 88 -9.75 -1.93 -10.80
CA PHE A 88 -10.53 -0.69 -10.93
C PHE A 88 -9.81 0.48 -10.25
N PRO A 89 -8.79 1.09 -10.85
CA PRO A 89 -7.94 2.09 -10.20
C PRO A 89 -8.65 3.41 -9.83
N ALA A 90 -9.85 3.63 -10.34
CA ALA A 90 -10.70 4.75 -9.94
C ALA A 90 -11.28 4.56 -8.52
N ILE A 91 -11.29 3.32 -8.00
CA ILE A 91 -11.73 3.02 -6.64
C ILE A 91 -10.58 3.27 -5.68
N SER A 92 -10.78 4.19 -4.74
CA SER A 92 -9.78 4.52 -3.73
C SER A 92 -9.81 3.56 -2.53
N THR A 93 -11.02 3.10 -2.15
CA THR A 93 -11.27 2.24 -1.00
C THR A 93 -12.46 1.35 -1.27
N VAL A 94 -12.41 0.11 -0.81
CA VAL A 94 -13.50 -0.87 -0.85
C VAL A 94 -13.89 -1.25 0.57
N TYR A 95 -15.17 -1.07 0.90
CA TYR A 95 -15.78 -1.68 2.08
C TYR A 95 -16.57 -2.89 1.61
N LEU A 96 -16.09 -4.10 1.94
CA LEU A 96 -16.56 -5.36 1.40
C LEU A 96 -17.12 -6.26 2.50
N THR A 97 -18.33 -6.82 2.27
CA THR A 97 -18.90 -7.85 3.14
C THR A 97 -19.13 -9.11 2.33
N VAL A 98 -18.51 -10.21 2.75
CA VAL A 98 -18.75 -11.56 2.22
C VAL A 98 -19.66 -12.31 3.20
N LYS A 99 -20.85 -12.63 2.77
CA LYS A 99 -21.91 -13.30 3.56
C LYS A 99 -22.02 -14.76 3.18
N LYS A 100 -22.20 -15.62 4.19
CA LYS A 100 -22.45 -17.08 4.05
C LYS A 100 -23.77 -17.44 4.74
N PRO A 101 -24.92 -17.27 4.07
CA PRO A 101 -26.26 -17.50 4.67
C PRO A 101 -26.47 -18.96 5.10
N TRP A 102 -25.83 -19.92 4.42
CA TRP A 102 -25.96 -21.34 4.70
C TRP A 102 -24.72 -21.89 5.42
N ALA A 103 -24.17 -21.12 6.37
CA ALA A 103 -23.06 -21.60 7.17
C ALA A 103 -23.50 -22.80 8.02
N PRO A 104 -22.76 -23.93 8.01
CA PRO A 104 -23.15 -25.17 8.70
C PRO A 104 -22.81 -25.10 10.20
N VAL A 105 -23.41 -24.16 10.91
CA VAL A 105 -23.20 -23.92 12.34
C VAL A 105 -23.98 -24.88 13.22
N GLY A 106 -25.05 -25.51 12.70
CA GLY A 106 -25.93 -26.40 13.45
C GLY A 106 -26.88 -25.69 14.44
N LEU A 107 -26.96 -24.38 14.37
CA LEU A 107 -27.84 -23.53 15.17
C LEU A 107 -28.61 -22.55 14.26
N PRO A 108 -29.81 -22.10 14.68
CA PRO A 108 -30.57 -21.12 13.92
C PRO A 108 -29.84 -19.77 13.96
N ILE A 109 -29.32 -19.38 12.79
CA ILE A 109 -28.69 -18.08 12.56
C ILE A 109 -29.18 -17.55 11.21
N GLU A 110 -29.12 -16.24 11.02
CA GLU A 110 -29.46 -15.61 9.74
C GLU A 110 -28.32 -15.81 8.74
N GLU A 111 -27.08 -15.44 9.10
CA GLU A 111 -25.88 -15.59 8.30
C GLU A 111 -24.62 -15.52 9.15
N VAL A 112 -23.50 -15.97 8.58
CA VAL A 112 -22.14 -15.61 9.02
C VAL A 112 -21.56 -14.68 7.96
N ASN A 113 -20.91 -13.60 8.35
CA ASN A 113 -20.24 -12.71 7.41
C ASN A 113 -18.89 -12.22 7.92
N VAL A 114 -18.06 -11.77 6.98
CA VAL A 114 -16.83 -11.04 7.20
C VAL A 114 -16.94 -9.71 6.48
N THR A 115 -16.66 -8.63 7.21
CA THR A 115 -16.64 -7.27 6.66
C THR A 115 -15.26 -6.69 6.84
N ILE A 116 -14.69 -6.17 5.76
CA ILE A 116 -13.38 -5.55 5.74
C ILE A 116 -13.41 -4.21 4.99
N GLU A 117 -12.47 -3.34 5.29
CA GLU A 117 -12.18 -2.13 4.53
C GLU A 117 -10.73 -2.20 4.05
N ARG A 118 -10.51 -1.99 2.75
CA ARG A 118 -9.17 -1.95 2.13
C ARG A 118 -9.10 -0.76 1.18
N GLY A 119 -7.93 -0.15 1.10
CA GLY A 119 -7.71 1.01 0.24
C GLY A 119 -6.23 1.23 -0.05
N TRP A 120 -5.97 2.17 -0.95
CA TRP A 120 -4.62 2.60 -1.27
C TRP A 120 -4.10 3.55 -0.19
N HIS A 121 -2.97 3.20 0.43
CA HIS A 121 -2.23 4.02 1.38
C HIS A 121 -1.15 4.83 0.69
N ARG A 122 -0.99 6.07 1.09
CA ARG A 122 0.06 6.97 0.60
C ARG A 122 1.31 6.83 1.46
N VAL A 123 2.42 6.45 0.85
CA VAL A 123 3.68 6.21 1.56
C VAL A 123 4.82 6.99 0.92
N PHE A 124 5.71 7.54 1.74
CA PHE A 124 6.95 8.13 1.29
C PHE A 124 8.12 7.27 1.74
N LEU A 125 8.99 6.93 0.80
CA LEU A 125 10.21 6.16 1.04
C LEU A 125 11.42 7.00 0.70
N SER A 126 12.50 6.87 1.49
CA SER A 126 13.84 7.34 1.15
C SER A 126 14.65 6.15 0.65
N LEU A 127 15.43 6.35 -0.42
CA LEU A 127 16.37 5.37 -0.96
C LEU A 127 17.77 5.96 -0.89
N GLY A 128 18.72 5.21 -0.31
CA GLY A 128 20.10 5.60 -0.17
C GLY A 128 21.08 4.50 -0.60
N SER A 129 22.25 4.87 -1.16
CA SER A 129 23.30 3.93 -1.52
C SER A 129 24.68 4.61 -1.46
N ASN A 130 25.70 3.94 -0.86
CA ASN A 130 27.07 4.43 -0.85
C ASN A 130 28.12 3.34 -1.13
N MET A 131 27.73 2.19 -1.67
CA MET A 131 28.65 1.11 -2.05
C MET A 131 28.40 0.62 -3.47
N GLY A 132 29.46 0.24 -4.15
CA GLY A 132 29.36 -0.38 -5.47
C GLY A 132 28.75 0.54 -6.53
N ASP A 133 27.91 -0.01 -7.39
CA ASP A 133 27.15 0.77 -8.37
C ASP A 133 25.90 1.35 -7.72
N ARG A 134 26.09 2.47 -7.03
CA ARG A 134 25.09 3.15 -6.20
C ARG A 134 23.80 3.46 -6.97
N GLU A 135 23.93 3.97 -8.19
CA GLU A 135 22.79 4.35 -9.03
C GLU A 135 22.03 3.12 -9.51
N ALA A 136 22.74 2.08 -9.94
CA ALA A 136 22.10 0.83 -10.37
C ALA A 136 21.29 0.17 -9.25
N TYR A 137 21.73 0.24 -8.00
CA TYR A 137 20.96 -0.30 -6.85
C TYR A 137 19.66 0.47 -6.63
N ILE A 138 19.68 1.80 -6.70
CA ILE A 138 18.48 2.64 -6.56
C ILE A 138 17.51 2.37 -7.71
N ILE A 139 17.99 2.36 -8.95
CA ILE A 139 17.16 2.08 -10.15
C ILE A 139 16.55 0.68 -10.08
N LYS A 140 17.34 -0.31 -9.64
CA LYS A 140 16.83 -1.69 -9.49
C LYS A 140 15.72 -1.77 -8.44
N ALA A 141 15.87 -1.08 -7.30
CA ALA A 141 14.83 -1.02 -6.27
C ALA A 141 13.54 -0.36 -6.80
N LEU A 142 13.66 0.77 -7.52
CA LEU A 142 12.54 1.44 -8.19
C LEU A 142 11.81 0.51 -9.17
N ASN A 143 12.55 -0.24 -10.00
CA ASN A 143 11.96 -1.16 -10.95
C ASN A 143 11.21 -2.30 -10.26
N LEU A 144 11.73 -2.82 -9.14
CA LEU A 144 11.06 -3.88 -8.36
C LEU A 144 9.81 -3.36 -7.63
N LEU A 145 9.82 -2.09 -7.17
CA LEU A 145 8.63 -1.43 -6.64
C LEU A 145 7.56 -1.29 -7.73
N LYS A 146 7.93 -0.81 -8.93
CA LYS A 146 7.02 -0.66 -10.08
C LYS A 146 6.46 -1.98 -10.62
N ALA A 147 7.16 -3.08 -10.41
CA ALA A 147 6.75 -4.41 -10.85
C ALA A 147 5.76 -5.11 -9.89
N ASN A 148 5.47 -4.51 -8.74
CA ASN A 148 4.53 -5.07 -7.77
C ASN A 148 3.14 -4.46 -7.94
N ASP A 149 2.15 -5.26 -8.31
CA ASP A 149 0.77 -4.81 -8.59
C ASP A 149 0.09 -4.13 -7.38
N ARG A 150 0.57 -4.40 -6.16
CA ARG A 150 0.10 -3.76 -4.93
C ARG A 150 0.82 -2.45 -4.60
N ILE A 151 1.71 -1.98 -5.48
CA ILE A 151 2.49 -0.73 -5.31
C ILE A 151 2.41 0.10 -6.59
N MET A 152 2.03 1.35 -6.46
CA MET A 152 2.00 2.31 -7.55
C MET A 152 2.98 3.45 -7.23
N VAL A 153 4.04 3.61 -8.00
CA VAL A 153 4.97 4.75 -7.86
C VAL A 153 4.29 5.99 -8.45
N VAL A 154 4.06 7.00 -7.60
CA VAL A 154 3.33 8.23 -7.96
C VAL A 154 4.28 9.33 -8.38
N LYS A 155 5.38 9.52 -7.61
CA LYS A 155 6.42 10.51 -7.89
C LYS A 155 7.78 9.98 -7.49
N GLU A 156 8.79 10.44 -8.20
CA GLU A 156 10.21 10.17 -7.93
C GLU A 156 10.94 11.52 -7.90
N SER A 157 11.81 11.73 -6.91
CA SER A 157 12.71 12.87 -6.91
C SER A 157 13.92 12.61 -7.81
N SER A 158 14.68 13.65 -8.09
CA SER A 158 16.06 13.51 -8.57
C SER A 158 16.92 12.75 -7.55
N ILE A 159 17.97 12.09 -8.06
CA ILE A 159 19.01 11.48 -7.22
C ILE A 159 20.04 12.57 -6.92
N ILE A 160 20.33 12.80 -5.63
CA ILE A 160 21.32 13.77 -5.17
C ILE A 160 22.51 13.07 -4.52
N GLU A 161 23.71 13.62 -4.69
CA GLU A 161 24.92 13.14 -3.99
C GLU A 161 25.12 13.95 -2.71
N THR A 162 25.35 13.27 -1.58
CA THR A 162 25.52 13.92 -0.27
C THR A 162 26.67 13.32 0.52
N GLU A 163 27.24 14.11 1.43
CA GLU A 163 28.22 13.62 2.39
C GLU A 163 27.56 12.63 3.38
N PRO A 164 28.33 11.67 3.93
CA PRO A 164 27.82 10.75 4.93
C PRO A 164 27.29 11.45 6.18
N TYR A 165 26.14 11.00 6.67
CA TYR A 165 25.53 11.46 7.91
C TYR A 165 26.01 10.59 9.09
N GLY A 166 26.58 11.21 10.14
CA GLY A 166 27.02 10.53 11.35
C GLY A 166 28.46 10.04 11.29
N MET A 167 28.77 8.92 10.61
CA MET A 167 30.15 8.42 10.45
C MET A 167 30.84 9.08 9.25
N VAL A 168 31.90 9.86 9.50
CA VAL A 168 32.55 10.74 8.51
C VAL A 168 33.52 10.00 7.56
N ASN A 169 33.91 8.78 7.85
CA ASN A 169 34.94 8.07 7.08
C ASN A 169 34.34 6.97 6.18
N GLN A 170 33.47 7.38 5.25
CA GLN A 170 32.87 6.50 4.23
C GLN A 170 32.56 7.28 2.96
N ASP A 171 32.30 6.56 1.86
CA ASP A 171 31.96 7.15 0.58
C ASP A 171 30.64 7.94 0.62
N LYS A 172 30.53 8.95 -0.26
CA LYS A 172 29.32 9.73 -0.44
C LYS A 172 28.12 8.87 -0.82
N PHE A 173 26.97 9.28 -0.32
CA PHE A 173 25.69 8.65 -0.64
C PHE A 173 25.06 9.25 -1.88
N LEU A 174 24.37 8.42 -2.66
CA LEU A 174 23.29 8.84 -3.53
C LEU A 174 21.97 8.66 -2.78
N ASN A 175 21.16 9.71 -2.73
CA ASN A 175 19.88 9.71 -2.05
C ASN A 175 18.76 10.18 -2.98
N SER A 176 17.57 9.59 -2.81
CA SER A 176 16.32 10.02 -3.47
C SER A 176 15.13 9.72 -2.59
N CYS A 177 13.99 10.37 -2.86
CA CYS A 177 12.73 10.06 -2.22
C CYS A 177 11.67 9.72 -3.28
N ILE A 178 10.75 8.84 -2.90
CA ILE A 178 9.64 8.48 -3.75
C ILE A 178 8.32 8.57 -2.98
N GLU A 179 7.27 8.92 -3.70
CA GLU A 179 5.89 8.80 -3.27
C GLU A 179 5.26 7.59 -3.93
N ILE A 180 4.73 6.67 -3.14
CA ILE A 180 4.00 5.50 -3.63
C ILE A 180 2.57 5.50 -3.07
N LYS A 181 1.67 4.82 -3.77
CA LYS A 181 0.43 4.28 -3.21
C LYS A 181 0.59 2.77 -3.09
N THR A 182 0.11 2.18 -2.00
CA THR A 182 0.24 0.75 -1.77
C THR A 182 -0.98 0.16 -1.07
N LEU A 183 -1.26 -1.11 -1.35
CA LEU A 183 -2.23 -1.94 -0.61
C LEU A 183 -1.58 -2.69 0.56
N LEU A 184 -0.25 -2.60 0.69
CA LEU A 184 0.51 -3.23 1.77
C LEU A 184 0.35 -2.43 3.05
N THR A 185 0.19 -3.13 4.18
CA THR A 185 0.28 -2.52 5.51
C THR A 185 1.70 -1.98 5.79
N ALA A 186 1.86 -1.14 6.80
CA ALA A 186 3.16 -0.59 7.18
C ALA A 186 4.21 -1.69 7.46
N SER A 187 3.82 -2.78 8.12
CA SER A 187 4.71 -3.93 8.39
C SER A 187 5.05 -4.74 7.13
N GLU A 188 4.11 -4.86 6.19
CA GLU A 188 4.35 -5.56 4.92
C GLU A 188 5.26 -4.75 4.01
N ILE A 189 5.09 -3.41 3.94
CA ILE A 189 6.01 -2.57 3.16
C ILE A 189 7.41 -2.55 3.76
N LEU A 190 7.55 -2.57 5.10
CA LEU A 190 8.83 -2.75 5.77
C LEU A 190 9.51 -4.06 5.36
N THR A 191 8.75 -5.15 5.40
CA THR A 191 9.24 -6.48 4.99
C THR A 191 9.68 -6.47 3.51
N PHE A 192 8.89 -5.82 2.66
CA PHE A 192 9.22 -5.68 1.24
C PHE A 192 10.52 -4.88 1.04
N CYS A 193 10.68 -3.73 1.71
CA CYS A 193 11.91 -2.93 1.67
C CYS A 193 13.13 -3.72 2.16
N LYS A 194 13.04 -4.42 3.29
CA LYS A 194 14.12 -5.29 3.80
C LYS A 194 14.53 -6.39 2.80
N ASN A 195 13.56 -6.95 2.06
CA ASN A 195 13.86 -7.92 1.01
C ASN A 195 14.61 -7.30 -0.17
N LEU A 196 14.25 -6.08 -0.59
CA LEU A 196 14.98 -5.35 -1.63
C LEU A 196 16.42 -5.06 -1.23
N GLU A 197 16.65 -4.64 0.02
CA GLU A 197 17.97 -4.42 0.58
C GLU A 197 18.81 -5.71 0.61
N ALA A 198 18.20 -6.82 1.04
CA ALA A 198 18.87 -8.13 1.04
C ALA A 198 19.24 -8.59 -0.39
N MET A 199 18.37 -8.37 -1.38
CA MET A 199 18.64 -8.65 -2.80
C MET A 199 19.74 -7.75 -3.38
N ALA A 200 19.97 -6.57 -2.80
CA ALA A 200 21.11 -5.70 -3.14
C ALA A 200 22.43 -6.15 -2.47
N GLY A 201 22.39 -7.19 -1.64
CA GLY A 201 23.56 -7.71 -0.94
C GLY A 201 23.85 -7.04 0.40
N ARG A 202 22.84 -6.36 1.00
CA ARG A 202 23.01 -5.77 2.34
C ARG A 202 23.27 -6.86 3.37
N VAL A 203 24.41 -6.76 4.03
CA VAL A 203 24.77 -7.57 5.21
C VAL A 203 24.65 -6.67 6.42
N LYS A 204 24.17 -7.17 7.55
CA LYS A 204 24.16 -6.41 8.82
C LYS A 204 25.61 -6.09 9.21
N THR A 205 25.97 -4.81 9.07
CA THR A 205 27.24 -4.22 9.53
C THR A 205 26.97 -3.35 10.77
N GLU A 206 27.98 -2.58 11.17
CA GLU A 206 27.86 -1.60 12.25
C GLU A 206 26.74 -0.58 11.97
N HIS A 207 26.17 -0.02 13.02
CA HIS A 207 25.16 1.03 12.94
C HIS A 207 25.72 2.22 12.14
N TRP A 208 25.02 2.68 11.09
CA TRP A 208 25.45 3.70 10.11
C TRP A 208 26.64 3.31 9.20
N GLY A 209 26.97 2.03 9.11
CA GLY A 209 27.99 1.55 8.19
C GLY A 209 27.61 1.70 6.70
N PRO A 210 28.58 1.51 5.79
CA PRO A 210 28.35 1.57 4.35
C PRO A 210 27.42 0.45 3.90
N ARG A 211 26.56 0.74 2.89
CA ARG A 211 25.55 -0.19 2.42
C ARG A 211 25.21 -0.01 0.94
N PRO A 212 24.99 -1.12 0.20
CA PRO A 212 24.63 -1.05 -1.21
C PRO A 212 23.25 -0.43 -1.44
N LEU A 213 22.28 -0.66 -0.54
CA LEU A 213 20.96 -0.07 -0.57
C LEU A 213 20.41 0.08 0.84
N ASP A 214 19.74 1.19 1.10
CA ASP A 214 19.02 1.52 2.32
C ASP A 214 17.66 2.09 1.94
N ILE A 215 16.56 1.57 2.51
CA ILE A 215 15.21 2.04 2.22
C ILE A 215 14.51 2.32 3.55
N ASP A 216 14.32 3.60 3.85
CA ASP A 216 13.57 4.04 5.04
C ASP A 216 12.13 4.41 4.68
N ILE A 217 11.16 3.96 5.49
CA ILE A 217 9.77 4.43 5.43
C ILE A 217 9.70 5.76 6.17
N LEU A 218 9.44 6.85 5.44
CA LEU A 218 9.38 8.19 6.02
C LEU A 218 8.01 8.47 6.63
N PHE A 219 6.96 8.18 5.87
CA PHE A 219 5.57 8.41 6.24
C PHE A 219 4.67 7.32 5.64
N TYR A 220 3.61 6.98 6.34
CA TYR A 220 2.53 6.10 5.91
C TYR A 220 1.21 6.78 6.23
N ASP A 221 0.49 7.28 5.23
CA ASP A 221 -0.62 8.23 5.38
C ASP A 221 -0.25 9.35 6.37
N ASN A 222 -1.08 9.56 7.40
CA ASN A 222 -0.76 10.42 8.55
C ASN A 222 -0.62 9.61 9.84
N ASP A 223 -0.36 8.32 9.73
CA ASP A 223 -0.34 7.40 10.85
C ASP A 223 0.88 7.61 11.74
N LEU A 224 0.68 7.30 13.00
CA LEU A 224 1.74 7.22 14.00
C LEU A 224 1.91 5.74 14.37
N VAL A 225 3.05 5.17 13.99
CA VAL A 225 3.37 3.76 14.25
C VAL A 225 4.59 3.71 15.16
N ASP A 226 4.50 2.93 16.23
CA ASP A 226 5.59 2.67 17.17
C ASP A 226 5.62 1.18 17.49
N LEU A 227 6.40 0.43 16.70
CA LEU A 227 6.64 -1.00 16.84
C LEU A 227 8.13 -1.24 17.10
N ASP A 228 8.48 -2.44 17.57
CA ASP A 228 9.87 -2.80 17.90
C ASP A 228 10.87 -2.56 16.76
N ASP A 229 10.42 -2.66 15.51
CA ASP A 229 11.29 -2.55 14.33
C ASP A 229 10.80 -1.50 13.31
N LEU A 230 9.78 -0.69 13.64
CA LEU A 230 9.20 0.32 12.76
C LEU A 230 8.64 1.51 13.53
N THR A 231 9.22 2.69 13.31
CA THR A 231 8.68 3.96 13.82
C THR A 231 8.30 4.85 12.64
N ILE A 232 7.04 5.28 12.57
CA ILE A 232 6.51 6.21 11.57
C ILE A 232 5.81 7.38 12.29
N PRO A 233 6.10 8.63 11.93
CA PRO A 233 7.11 9.11 11.00
C PRO A 233 8.54 8.68 11.38
N HIS A 234 9.42 8.61 10.38
CA HIS A 234 10.82 8.26 10.64
C HIS A 234 11.43 9.23 11.67
N MET A 235 11.96 8.67 12.77
CA MET A 235 12.29 9.43 14.00
C MET A 235 13.32 10.55 13.82
N ASP A 236 14.17 10.49 12.80
CA ASP A 236 15.29 11.44 12.60
C ASP A 236 15.13 12.29 11.32
N ILE A 237 13.94 12.33 10.74
CA ILE A 237 13.70 13.06 9.48
C ILE A 237 14.01 14.55 9.61
N GLU A 238 13.78 15.12 10.78
CA GLU A 238 13.97 16.56 11.07
C GLU A 238 15.44 17.01 11.01
N ASN A 239 16.40 16.09 11.05
CA ASN A 239 17.85 16.38 11.01
C ASN A 239 18.50 15.98 9.68
N ARG A 240 17.76 15.35 8.76
CA ARG A 240 18.29 14.76 7.53
C ARG A 240 18.02 15.64 6.31
N THR A 241 18.93 16.57 6.00
CA THR A 241 18.82 17.41 4.77
C THR A 241 18.74 16.56 3.50
N PHE A 242 19.50 15.44 3.45
CA PHE A 242 19.54 14.51 2.34
C PHE A 242 18.20 13.74 2.10
N VAL A 243 17.28 13.78 3.07
CA VAL A 243 15.89 13.31 2.95
C VAL A 243 14.95 14.48 2.64
N LEU A 244 15.12 15.59 3.37
CA LEU A 244 14.20 16.75 3.24
C LEU A 244 14.33 17.46 1.88
N GLU A 245 15.52 17.50 1.27
CA GLU A 245 15.71 18.08 -0.07
C GLU A 245 14.92 17.30 -1.15
N PRO A 246 15.10 15.97 -1.31
CA PRO A 246 14.28 15.20 -2.25
C PRO A 246 12.79 15.18 -1.90
N MET A 247 12.42 15.19 -0.61
CA MET A 247 11.02 15.32 -0.19
C MET A 247 10.40 16.65 -0.61
N CYS A 248 11.15 17.76 -0.56
CA CYS A 248 10.68 19.06 -1.03
C CYS A 248 10.44 19.09 -2.54
N GLU A 249 11.13 18.29 -3.33
CA GLU A 249 10.92 18.17 -4.77
C GLU A 249 9.56 17.54 -5.10
N ILE A 250 9.20 16.44 -4.39
CA ILE A 250 8.01 15.66 -4.70
C ILE A 250 6.77 16.06 -3.90
N ALA A 251 6.96 16.55 -2.66
CA ALA A 251 5.87 16.86 -1.72
C ALA A 251 6.21 18.04 -0.79
N PRO A 252 6.51 19.26 -1.31
CA PRO A 252 6.98 20.39 -0.52
C PRO A 252 6.03 20.81 0.61
N TYR A 253 4.72 20.64 0.40
CA TYR A 253 3.67 21.04 1.34
C TYR A 253 3.09 19.89 2.15
N TYR A 254 3.64 18.67 2.03
CA TYR A 254 3.26 17.58 2.93
C TYR A 254 3.60 17.97 4.36
N ARG A 255 2.64 17.80 5.30
CA ARG A 255 2.83 18.15 6.70
C ARG A 255 3.25 16.93 7.50
N HIS A 256 4.31 17.09 8.26
CA HIS A 256 4.70 16.10 9.26
C HIS A 256 3.59 15.94 10.31
N PRO A 257 3.03 14.74 10.52
CA PRO A 257 1.84 14.57 11.36
C PRO A 257 2.04 14.95 12.83
N VAL A 258 3.29 14.90 13.34
CA VAL A 258 3.62 15.26 14.73
C VAL A 258 4.00 16.75 14.85
N TYR A 259 4.94 17.22 14.02
CA TYR A 259 5.45 18.60 14.11
C TYR A 259 4.53 19.62 13.44
N LEU A 260 3.57 19.19 12.62
CA LEU A 260 2.62 20.01 11.87
C LEU A 260 3.30 21.03 10.93
N LYS A 261 4.59 20.82 10.62
CA LYS A 261 5.39 21.60 9.69
C LYS A 261 5.41 20.95 8.32
N THR A 262 5.48 21.77 7.29
CA THR A 262 5.68 21.31 5.91
C THR A 262 7.13 20.88 5.68
N MET A 263 7.41 20.09 4.65
CA MET A 263 8.78 19.67 4.31
C MET A 263 9.68 20.88 4.02
N VAL A 264 9.15 21.93 3.38
CA VAL A 264 9.88 23.19 3.13
C VAL A 264 10.23 23.92 4.42
N GLU A 265 9.31 23.97 5.39
CA GLU A 265 9.57 24.61 6.69
C GLU A 265 10.65 23.83 7.46
N MET A 266 10.56 22.50 7.48
CA MET A 266 11.55 21.63 8.13
C MET A 266 12.93 21.78 7.49
N LEU A 267 13.01 21.78 6.14
CA LEU A 267 14.28 21.96 5.42
C LEU A 267 14.94 23.32 5.74
N LYS A 268 14.14 24.40 5.81
CA LYS A 268 14.67 25.73 6.19
C LYS A 268 15.24 25.75 7.60
N GLU A 269 14.58 25.09 8.55
CA GLU A 269 15.06 25.01 9.93
C GLU A 269 16.39 24.28 10.06
N VAL A 270 16.53 23.15 9.35
CA VAL A 270 17.79 22.37 9.38
C VAL A 270 18.94 23.14 8.74
N LYS A 271 18.69 23.86 7.62
CA LYS A 271 19.73 24.66 6.93
C LYS A 271 20.16 25.89 7.74
N ASN A 272 19.39 26.31 8.72
CA ASN A 272 19.70 27.47 9.57
C ASN A 272 20.33 27.06 10.91
N LYS A 273 20.46 25.77 11.20
CA LYS A 273 21.19 25.23 12.37
C LYS A 273 22.69 25.15 12.07
#